data_1fec07b788df4a9aefaa19efd334bd8d
#
_entry.id   1fec07b788df4a9aefaa19efd334bd8d
#
_cell.length_a   1.000
_cell.length_b   1.000
_cell.length_c   1.000
_cell.angle_alpha   90.00
_cell.angle_beta   90.00
_cell.angle_gamma   90.00
#
_symmetry.space_group_name_H-M   'P 1'
#
loop_
_entity.id
_entity.type
_entity.pdbx_description
1 polymer ?
#
loop_
_entity_poly.entity_id
_entity_poly.type
_entity_poly.pdbx_seq_one_letter_code
_entity_poly.pdbx_strand_id
1 'polypeptide(L)'
;MKFKELDDFLGTHFIYTYDNGWEYEWYAKNDHTVDYRIHGGMVAGRWVKDQEANIVKLTDGVFKVTWTEPTGTDVALDFMPNENIMHGVIFFPKWVQDHPSITVCFQNEHIDLMEESREKYETYPKYLVPEFAKITYMGKAGQNNEDVIAEAPYVGMTDDIRAG
;
A
#
# COMPACT_ATOMS: atom_id res chain seq x y z
N MET A 1 13.72 -1.64 -16.78
CA MET A 1 12.90 -0.46 -16.45
C MET A 1 13.76 0.48 -15.62
N LYS A 2 13.78 1.76 -15.97
CA LYS A 2 14.60 2.75 -15.30
C LYS A 2 13.71 3.91 -14.81
N PHE A 3 13.95 4.33 -13.59
CA PHE A 3 13.19 5.43 -12.95
C PHE A 3 14.12 6.61 -12.72
N LYS A 4 13.69 7.79 -13.10
CA LYS A 4 14.38 9.04 -12.84
C LYS A 4 13.41 10.11 -12.36
N GLU A 5 12.42 10.44 -13.20
CA GLU A 5 11.43 11.49 -12.96
C GLU A 5 10.15 10.92 -12.36
N LEU A 6 9.31 11.80 -11.81
CA LEU A 6 8.02 11.38 -11.24
C LEU A 6 7.16 10.63 -12.26
N ASP A 7 7.14 11.07 -13.51
CA ASP A 7 6.37 10.41 -14.57
C ASP A 7 6.79 8.96 -14.81
N ASP A 8 8.05 8.62 -14.53
CA ASP A 8 8.50 7.22 -14.64
C ASP A 8 7.87 6.34 -13.56
N PHE A 9 7.53 6.93 -12.42
CA PHE A 9 6.95 6.23 -11.27
C PHE A 9 5.44 6.09 -11.37
N LEU A 10 4.75 7.14 -11.83
CA LEU A 10 3.29 7.13 -11.93
C LEU A 10 2.83 6.10 -12.96
N GLY A 11 1.77 5.37 -12.62
CA GLY A 11 1.25 4.28 -13.43
C GLY A 11 2.00 2.95 -13.27
N THR A 12 2.93 2.86 -12.31
CA THR A 12 3.67 1.63 -12.06
C THR A 12 2.96 0.77 -11.02
N HIS A 13 2.88 -0.53 -11.32
CA HIS A 13 2.32 -1.57 -10.48
C HIS A 13 3.46 -2.31 -9.80
N PHE A 14 3.46 -2.40 -8.47
CA PHE A 14 4.50 -3.02 -7.67
C PHE A 14 3.95 -4.16 -6.83
N ILE A 15 4.80 -5.18 -6.61
CA ILE A 15 4.65 -6.13 -5.51
C ILE A 15 5.93 -6.06 -4.71
N TYR A 16 5.82 -5.99 -3.40
CA TYR A 16 6.97 -5.98 -2.51
C TYR A 16 6.70 -6.80 -1.25
N THR A 17 7.78 -7.32 -0.66
CA THR A 17 7.73 -8.08 0.58
C THR A 17 8.63 -7.41 1.61
N TYR A 18 8.03 -7.00 2.72
CA TYR A 18 8.77 -6.46 3.85
C TYR A 18 9.68 -7.52 4.46
N ASP A 19 10.74 -7.09 5.12
CA ASP A 19 11.69 -8.01 5.78
C ASP A 19 11.00 -8.87 6.85
N ASN A 20 9.89 -8.40 7.42
CA ASN A 20 9.07 -9.19 8.35
C ASN A 20 8.21 -10.26 7.65
N GLY A 21 8.24 -10.35 6.31
CA GLY A 21 7.51 -11.34 5.52
C GLY A 21 6.15 -10.89 4.98
N TRP A 22 5.71 -9.70 5.31
CA TRP A 22 4.41 -9.18 4.82
C TRP A 22 4.51 -8.82 3.35
N GLU A 23 3.65 -9.40 2.51
CA GLU A 23 3.60 -9.15 1.08
C GLU A 23 2.45 -8.21 0.73
N TYR A 24 2.79 -7.10 0.06
CA TYR A 24 1.86 -6.06 -0.35
C TYR A 24 1.96 -5.86 -1.86
N GLU A 25 0.83 -5.51 -2.45
CA GLU A 25 0.71 -5.11 -3.85
C GLU A 25 0.22 -3.67 -3.91
N TRP A 26 0.83 -2.85 -4.76
CA TRP A 26 0.62 -1.41 -4.72
C TRP A 26 0.72 -0.81 -6.12
N TYR A 27 -0.16 0.13 -6.42
CA TYR A 27 -0.25 0.78 -7.72
C TYR A 27 -0.28 2.29 -7.56
N ALA A 28 0.70 2.98 -8.18
CA ALA A 28 0.74 4.44 -8.29
C ALA A 28 -0.24 4.87 -9.38
N LYS A 29 -1.50 5.03 -9.03
CA LYS A 29 -2.59 5.22 -9.99
C LYS A 29 -2.44 6.50 -10.78
N ASN A 30 -2.11 7.60 -10.09
CA ASN A 30 -1.84 8.92 -10.67
C ASN A 30 -1.02 9.72 -9.65
N ASP A 31 -0.92 11.06 -9.85
CA ASP A 31 -0.09 11.91 -9.00
C ASP A 31 -0.65 12.19 -7.60
N HIS A 32 -1.86 11.69 -7.29
CA HIS A 32 -2.52 11.96 -6.00
C HIS A 32 -3.34 10.81 -5.43
N THR A 33 -3.43 9.67 -6.12
CA THR A 33 -4.14 8.49 -5.62
C THR A 33 -3.36 7.20 -5.84
N VAL A 34 -3.55 6.26 -4.91
CA VAL A 34 -2.96 4.92 -4.97
C VAL A 34 -4.04 3.87 -4.71
N ASP A 35 -3.85 2.70 -5.32
CA ASP A 35 -4.66 1.51 -5.04
C ASP A 35 -3.74 0.43 -4.47
N TYR A 36 -4.24 -0.42 -3.55
CA TYR A 36 -3.41 -1.51 -3.03
C TYR A 36 -4.23 -2.70 -2.54
N ARG A 37 -3.54 -3.87 -2.51
CA ARG A 37 -4.03 -5.13 -1.92
C ARG A 37 -2.98 -5.69 -0.98
N ILE A 38 -3.43 -6.23 0.13
CA ILE A 38 -2.53 -6.80 1.14
C ILE A 38 -2.67 -8.31 1.12
N HIS A 39 -1.57 -8.99 0.76
CA HIS A 39 -1.53 -10.45 0.57
C HIS A 39 -0.99 -11.19 1.79
N GLY A 40 -0.18 -10.53 2.61
CA GLY A 40 0.39 -11.13 3.80
C GLY A 40 0.49 -10.14 4.95
N GLY A 41 0.52 -10.65 6.18
CA GLY A 41 0.67 -9.84 7.37
C GLY A 41 -0.61 -9.68 8.18
N MET A 42 -0.57 -8.72 9.10
CA MET A 42 -1.62 -8.50 10.10
C MET A 42 -2.99 -8.21 9.48
N VAL A 43 -3.03 -7.52 8.36
CA VAL A 43 -4.28 -7.11 7.70
C VAL A 43 -4.42 -7.74 6.30
N ALA A 44 -3.87 -8.93 6.10
CA ALA A 44 -3.99 -9.67 4.85
C ALA A 44 -5.46 -9.85 4.44
N GLY A 45 -5.77 -9.60 3.18
CA GLY A 45 -7.12 -9.63 2.63
C GLY A 45 -7.74 -8.25 2.44
N ARG A 46 -7.17 -7.21 3.08
CA ARG A 46 -7.60 -5.82 2.91
C ARG A 46 -7.22 -5.31 1.53
N TRP A 47 -8.11 -4.55 0.89
CA TRP A 47 -7.80 -3.86 -0.35
C TRP A 47 -8.52 -2.52 -0.44
N VAL A 48 -7.91 -1.60 -1.16
CA VAL A 48 -8.30 -0.19 -1.19
C VAL A 48 -8.10 0.36 -2.59
N LYS A 49 -9.05 1.17 -3.04
CA LYS A 49 -8.93 1.95 -4.29
C LYS A 49 -9.06 3.43 -3.99
N ASP A 50 -8.41 4.23 -4.81
CA ASP A 50 -8.50 5.71 -4.77
C ASP A 50 -8.14 6.30 -3.40
N GLN A 51 -7.13 5.71 -2.75
CA GLN A 51 -6.57 6.29 -1.53
C GLN A 51 -5.84 7.58 -1.89
N GLU A 52 -6.32 8.70 -1.36
CA GLU A 52 -5.65 9.98 -1.54
C GLU A 52 -4.27 9.95 -0.88
N ALA A 53 -3.26 10.37 -1.62
CA ALA A 53 -1.87 10.29 -1.19
C ALA A 53 -1.09 11.51 -1.67
N ASN A 54 -0.04 11.85 -0.93
CA ASN A 54 0.93 12.85 -1.36
C ASN A 54 2.11 12.10 -1.97
N ILE A 55 2.41 12.37 -3.24
CA ILE A 55 3.44 11.67 -4.00
C ILE A 55 4.46 12.69 -4.51
N VAL A 56 5.72 12.53 -4.14
CA VAL A 56 6.79 13.45 -4.53
C VAL A 56 8.04 12.71 -4.96
N LYS A 57 8.80 13.31 -5.86
CA LYS A 57 10.17 12.91 -6.18
C LYS A 57 11.10 13.55 -5.15
N LEU A 58 11.90 12.75 -4.47
CA LEU A 58 12.91 13.27 -3.54
C LEU A 58 14.22 13.60 -4.25
N THR A 59 14.65 12.71 -5.11
CA THR A 59 15.82 12.86 -5.99
C THR A 59 15.63 11.89 -7.15
N ASP A 60 16.54 11.88 -8.12
CA ASP A 60 16.45 10.99 -9.29
C ASP A 60 16.24 9.52 -8.86
N GLY A 61 15.13 8.93 -9.29
CA GLY A 61 14.81 7.53 -8.99
C GLY A 61 14.36 7.23 -7.57
N VAL A 62 14.10 8.24 -6.74
CA VAL A 62 13.66 8.08 -5.36
C VAL A 62 12.35 8.85 -5.15
N PHE A 63 11.32 8.17 -4.65
CA PHE A 63 9.97 8.72 -4.54
C PHE A 63 9.39 8.45 -3.16
N LYS A 64 8.75 9.46 -2.57
CA LYS A 64 8.06 9.33 -1.30
C LYS A 64 6.55 9.42 -1.49
N VAL A 65 5.83 8.51 -0.83
CA VAL A 65 4.36 8.48 -0.82
C VAL A 65 3.89 8.46 0.63
N THR A 66 2.96 9.34 0.96
CA THR A 66 2.39 9.42 2.31
C THR A 66 0.87 9.55 2.24
N TRP A 67 0.16 8.90 3.18
CA TRP A 67 -1.29 9.05 3.31
C TRP A 67 -1.79 8.69 4.69
N THR A 68 -3.02 9.15 4.98
CA THR A 68 -3.78 8.77 6.17
C THR A 68 -5.03 8.02 5.73
N GLU A 69 -5.32 6.90 6.38
CA GLU A 69 -6.48 6.06 6.08
C GLU A 69 -7.66 6.40 7.00
N PRO A 70 -8.91 6.07 6.60
CA PRO A 70 -10.08 6.23 7.47
C PRO A 70 -9.97 5.50 8.81
N THR A 71 -9.15 4.44 8.87
CA THR A 71 -8.84 3.72 10.10
C THR A 71 -8.06 4.54 11.12
N GLY A 72 -7.44 5.65 10.69
CA GLY A 72 -6.47 6.39 11.47
C GLY A 72 -5.03 5.90 11.28
N THR A 73 -4.82 4.92 10.41
CA THR A 73 -3.48 4.43 10.05
C THR A 73 -2.77 5.46 9.16
N ASP A 74 -1.53 5.78 9.50
CA ASP A 74 -0.66 6.65 8.69
C ASP A 74 0.43 5.82 8.05
N VAL A 75 0.73 6.12 6.78
CA VAL A 75 1.71 5.38 5.97
C VAL A 75 2.68 6.34 5.31
N ALA A 76 3.97 5.99 5.36
CA ALA A 76 5.03 6.69 4.63
C ALA A 76 5.90 5.65 3.93
N LEU A 77 5.96 5.73 2.59
CA LEU A 77 6.75 4.82 1.77
C LEU A 77 7.82 5.59 1.01
N ASP A 78 9.04 5.09 1.02
CA ASP A 78 10.13 5.58 0.17
C ASP A 78 10.48 4.48 -0.83
N PHE A 79 10.25 4.74 -2.12
CA PHE A 79 10.54 3.81 -3.20
C PHE A 79 11.88 4.12 -3.85
N MET A 80 12.71 3.09 -3.98
CA MET A 80 13.97 3.12 -4.72
C MET A 80 13.95 1.99 -5.76
N PRO A 81 13.09 2.13 -6.80
CA PRO A 81 12.82 1.00 -7.69
C PRO A 81 14.01 0.58 -8.54
N ASN A 82 14.96 1.47 -8.82
CA ASN A 82 16.18 1.09 -9.55
C ASN A 82 17.03 0.09 -8.76
N GLU A 83 16.93 0.08 -7.43
CA GLU A 83 17.62 -0.86 -6.54
C GLU A 83 16.71 -2.01 -6.08
N ASN A 84 15.47 -2.08 -6.55
CA ASN A 84 14.48 -3.05 -6.11
C ASN A 84 14.20 -3.01 -4.60
N ILE A 85 14.29 -1.83 -4.01
CA ILE A 85 14.13 -1.62 -2.56
C ILE A 85 13.05 -0.57 -2.31
N MET A 86 12.31 -0.76 -1.23
CA MET A 86 11.40 0.21 -0.67
C MET A 86 11.59 0.22 0.85
N HIS A 87 11.39 1.35 1.49
CA HIS A 87 11.27 1.43 2.94
C HIS A 87 9.90 1.96 3.29
N GLY A 88 9.17 1.23 4.14
CA GLY A 88 7.85 1.65 4.59
C GLY A 88 7.80 1.86 6.09
N VAL A 89 7.04 2.87 6.49
CA VAL A 89 6.72 3.12 7.90
C VAL A 89 5.21 3.17 8.00
N ILE A 90 4.64 2.28 8.81
CA ILE A 90 3.21 2.21 9.06
C ILE A 90 2.98 2.52 10.53
N PHE A 91 2.13 3.49 10.82
CA PHE A 91 1.69 3.84 12.16
C PHE A 91 0.27 3.32 12.33
N PHE A 92 0.13 2.09 12.84
CA PHE A 92 -1.18 1.52 13.11
C PHE A 92 -1.75 2.08 14.40
N PRO A 93 -3.03 2.49 14.42
CA PRO A 93 -3.73 2.71 15.69
C PRO A 93 -3.75 1.42 16.50
N LYS A 94 -3.74 1.53 17.84
CA LYS A 94 -3.82 0.36 18.72
C LYS A 94 -4.99 -0.56 18.33
N TRP A 95 -6.13 0.01 18.01
CA TRP A 95 -7.32 -0.79 17.68
C TRP A 95 -7.15 -1.68 16.44
N VAL A 96 -6.35 -1.25 15.46
CA VAL A 96 -6.08 -2.08 14.28
C VAL A 96 -5.23 -3.28 14.68
N GLN A 97 -4.27 -3.10 15.59
CA GLN A 97 -3.48 -4.21 16.14
C GLN A 97 -4.36 -5.16 16.95
N ASP A 98 -5.29 -4.63 17.75
CA ASP A 98 -6.16 -5.41 18.63
C ASP A 98 -7.30 -6.11 17.85
N HIS A 99 -7.80 -5.48 16.78
CA HIS A 99 -8.95 -5.95 15.99
C HIS A 99 -8.67 -5.88 14.48
N PRO A 100 -7.60 -6.50 13.99
CA PRO A 100 -7.20 -6.35 12.58
C PRO A 100 -8.27 -6.84 11.60
N SER A 101 -9.06 -7.84 11.97
CA SER A 101 -10.09 -8.42 11.10
C SER A 101 -11.17 -7.41 10.68
N ILE A 102 -11.42 -6.37 11.47
CA ILE A 102 -12.37 -5.32 11.10
C ILE A 102 -11.92 -4.61 9.82
N THR A 103 -10.61 -4.48 9.60
CA THR A 103 -10.04 -3.79 8.44
C THR A 103 -9.92 -4.66 7.20
N VAL A 104 -10.15 -5.97 7.32
CA VAL A 104 -9.99 -6.94 6.22
C VAL A 104 -11.26 -6.98 5.38
N CYS A 105 -11.34 -6.06 4.44
CA CYS A 105 -12.48 -5.86 3.57
C CYS A 105 -12.06 -4.96 2.40
N PHE A 106 -12.99 -4.73 1.46
CA PHE A 106 -12.85 -3.64 0.50
C PHE A 106 -13.18 -2.32 1.23
N GLN A 107 -12.16 -1.55 1.57
CA GLN A 107 -12.32 -0.34 2.37
C GLN A 107 -13.38 0.61 1.79
N ASN A 108 -13.41 0.76 0.47
CA ASN A 108 -14.29 1.73 -0.20
C ASN A 108 -15.78 1.48 0.06
N GLU A 109 -16.16 0.24 0.38
CA GLU A 109 -17.53 -0.12 0.72
C GLU A 109 -17.79 -0.09 2.24
N HIS A 110 -16.78 0.18 3.07
CA HIS A 110 -16.86 0.10 4.53
C HIS A 110 -16.21 1.29 5.24
N ILE A 111 -16.22 2.47 4.60
CA ILE A 111 -15.63 3.69 5.16
C ILE A 111 -16.26 4.02 6.52
N ASP A 112 -17.60 3.94 6.62
CA ASP A 112 -18.31 4.23 7.87
C ASP A 112 -17.86 3.29 8.99
N LEU A 113 -17.66 2.00 8.69
CA LEU A 113 -17.18 1.03 9.69
C LEU A 113 -15.76 1.38 10.16
N MET A 114 -14.89 1.81 9.26
CA MET A 114 -13.52 2.22 9.61
C MET A 114 -13.55 3.45 10.52
N GLU A 115 -14.35 4.45 10.18
CA GLU A 115 -14.46 5.69 10.95
C GLU A 115 -15.11 5.44 12.33
N GLU A 116 -16.18 4.64 12.39
CA GLU A 116 -16.81 4.25 13.65
C GLU A 116 -15.86 3.52 14.57
N SER A 117 -15.07 2.58 14.01
CA SER A 117 -14.09 1.82 14.78
C SER A 117 -12.98 2.74 15.31
N ARG A 118 -12.51 3.67 14.50
CA ARG A 118 -11.54 4.69 14.92
C ARG A 118 -12.05 5.51 16.11
N GLU A 119 -13.32 5.89 16.09
CA GLU A 119 -13.90 6.67 17.19
C GLU A 119 -14.21 5.83 18.44
N LYS A 120 -14.51 4.55 18.25
CA LYS A 120 -14.91 3.64 19.33
C LYS A 120 -13.72 3.08 20.11
N TYR A 121 -12.63 2.76 19.43
CA TYR A 121 -11.49 2.04 20.00
C TYR A 121 -10.29 2.96 20.23
N GLU A 122 -9.28 2.47 20.95
CA GLU A 122 -8.10 3.24 21.30
C GLU A 122 -7.12 3.39 20.12
N THR A 123 -6.59 4.61 19.98
CA THR A 123 -5.54 4.92 19.00
C THR A 123 -4.14 4.60 19.57
N TYR A 124 -3.91 4.92 20.83
CA TYR A 124 -2.59 4.82 21.44
C TYR A 124 -2.52 3.68 22.48
N PRO A 125 -1.30 3.12 22.69
CA PRO A 125 -0.08 3.38 21.94
C PRO A 125 -0.17 2.86 20.50
N LYS A 126 0.32 3.65 19.54
CA LYS A 126 0.36 3.21 18.13
C LYS A 126 1.35 2.06 17.97
N TYR A 127 1.03 1.16 17.04
CA TYR A 127 1.92 0.08 16.66
C TYR A 127 2.71 0.52 15.43
N LEU A 128 4.02 0.76 15.63
CA LEU A 128 4.93 1.21 14.59
C LEU A 128 5.56 0.01 13.87
N VAL A 129 5.46 -0.02 12.55
CA VAL A 129 6.12 -1.00 11.69
C VAL A 129 7.04 -0.28 10.71
N PRO A 130 8.33 -0.09 11.06
CA PRO A 130 9.33 0.47 10.15
C PRO A 130 10.13 -0.68 9.53
N GLU A 131 9.97 -0.90 8.22
CA GLU A 131 10.58 -2.06 7.56
C GLU A 131 11.10 -1.72 6.18
N PHE A 132 12.26 -2.26 5.83
CA PHE A 132 12.66 -2.37 4.44
C PHE A 132 11.85 -3.45 3.75
N ALA A 133 11.64 -3.29 2.45
CA ALA A 133 10.99 -4.26 1.60
C ALA A 133 11.81 -4.48 0.33
N LYS A 134 11.70 -5.69 -0.22
CA LYS A 134 12.23 -6.01 -1.55
C LYS A 134 11.10 -5.93 -2.54
N ILE A 135 11.32 -5.18 -3.62
CA ILE A 135 10.38 -5.13 -4.74
C ILE A 135 10.61 -6.39 -5.57
N THR A 136 9.56 -7.19 -5.71
CA THR A 136 9.62 -8.49 -6.40
C THR A 136 8.92 -8.46 -7.77
N TYR A 137 8.18 -7.38 -8.05
CA TYR A 137 7.52 -7.18 -9.33
C TYR A 137 7.37 -5.67 -9.60
N MET A 138 7.60 -5.29 -10.86
CA MET A 138 7.31 -3.95 -11.38
C MET A 138 6.73 -4.09 -12.78
N GLY A 139 5.60 -3.43 -13.01
CA GLY A 139 4.97 -3.40 -14.33
C GLY A 139 4.41 -2.01 -14.62
N LYS A 140 4.60 -1.53 -15.85
CA LYS A 140 4.00 -0.28 -16.29
C LYS A 140 2.57 -0.54 -16.76
N ALA A 141 1.61 -0.17 -15.91
CA ALA A 141 0.19 -0.33 -16.23
C ALA A 141 -0.42 0.93 -16.85
N GLY A 142 0.30 2.05 -16.79
CA GLY A 142 -0.22 3.37 -17.14
C GLY A 142 -1.06 3.98 -16.03
N GLN A 143 -1.30 5.28 -16.12
CA GLN A 143 -2.10 5.98 -15.11
C GLN A 143 -3.59 5.70 -15.29
N ASN A 144 -4.33 5.76 -14.20
CA ASN A 144 -5.79 5.65 -14.15
C ASN A 144 -6.33 4.36 -14.76
N ASN A 145 -5.61 3.25 -14.58
CA ASN A 145 -6.02 1.92 -15.03
C ASN A 145 -6.76 1.21 -13.89
N GLU A 146 -8.09 1.18 -13.98
CA GLU A 146 -8.94 0.58 -12.95
C GLU A 146 -8.84 -0.96 -12.89
N ASP A 147 -8.24 -1.60 -13.90
CA ASP A 147 -8.12 -3.06 -13.98
C ASP A 147 -6.93 -3.61 -13.19
N VAL A 148 -6.00 -2.76 -12.75
CA VAL A 148 -4.81 -3.21 -12.01
C VAL A 148 -5.21 -3.81 -10.68
N ILE A 149 -6.02 -3.10 -9.91
CA ILE A 149 -6.55 -3.57 -8.63
C ILE A 149 -8.07 -3.47 -8.70
N ALA A 150 -8.72 -4.57 -9.08
CA ALA A 150 -10.14 -4.60 -9.38
C ALA A 150 -10.93 -5.64 -8.58
N GLU A 151 -10.26 -6.45 -7.77
CA GLU A 151 -10.88 -7.52 -6.99
C GLU A 151 -10.11 -7.77 -5.69
N ALA A 152 -10.74 -8.50 -4.78
CA ALA A 152 -10.10 -8.89 -3.51
C ALA A 152 -8.87 -9.79 -3.76
N PRO A 153 -7.86 -9.72 -2.88
CA PRO A 153 -6.72 -10.62 -2.99
C PRO A 153 -7.15 -12.08 -2.78
N TYR A 154 -6.50 -12.99 -3.51
CA TYR A 154 -6.68 -14.43 -3.33
C TYR A 154 -5.32 -15.12 -3.23
N VAL A 155 -5.30 -16.32 -2.63
CA VAL A 155 -4.07 -17.11 -2.45
C VAL A 155 -3.45 -17.43 -3.82
N GLY A 156 -2.17 -17.08 -3.99
CA GLY A 156 -1.44 -17.29 -5.25
C GLY A 156 -1.55 -16.16 -6.27
N MET A 157 -2.33 -15.10 -5.96
CA MET A 157 -2.50 -13.97 -6.90
C MET A 157 -1.18 -13.32 -7.28
N THR A 158 -0.28 -13.09 -6.34
CA THR A 158 0.99 -12.42 -6.63
C THR A 158 1.89 -13.27 -7.51
N ASP A 159 1.87 -14.59 -7.34
CA ASP A 159 2.59 -15.49 -8.25
C ASP A 159 2.00 -15.44 -9.66
N ASP A 160 0.67 -15.38 -9.77
CA ASP A 160 -0.02 -15.26 -11.07
C ASP A 160 0.36 -13.94 -11.77
N ILE A 161 0.43 -12.83 -11.03
CA ILE A 161 0.82 -11.52 -11.57
C ILE A 161 2.26 -11.57 -12.08
N ARG A 162 3.20 -12.17 -11.31
CA ARG A 162 4.60 -12.28 -11.71
C ARG A 162 4.79 -13.18 -12.94
N ALA A 163 3.95 -14.19 -13.08
CA ALA A 163 4.01 -15.14 -14.21
C ALA A 163 3.38 -14.58 -15.49
N GLY A 164 2.43 -13.68 -15.34
CA GLY A 164 1.71 -13.06 -16.45
C GLY A 164 2.38 -11.84 -17.00
#